data_3699c9e864199378c21cef160d490c7d
#
_entry.id   3699c9e864199378c21cef160d490c7d
#
_cell.length_a   1.000
_cell.length_b   1.000
_cell.length_c   1.000
_cell.angle_alpha   90.00
_cell.angle_beta   90.00
_cell.angle_gamma   90.00
#
_symmetry.space_group_name_H-M   'P 1'
#
loop_
_entity.id
_entity.type
_entity.pdbx_description
1 polymer ?
#
loop_
_entity_poly.entity_id
_entity_poly.type
_entity_poly.pdbx_seq_one_letter_code
_entity_poly.pdbx_strand_id
1 'polypeptide(L)'
;HFSVSTIDGFFQQVIRTFALDLGLPTTYDIALDGDEVVQQAVDDIFRRIRLQQEGNTDIMTWLTDFAQHNMDENANGNLHRSISDFSKQLNKEEVKRHIGQLQSFFQDKDNFKHYQALLSNIITTTKKKIAAIQQKALPLIDSYEGIKQDAVAIFRKPVQEILDKGLNKTFLKVLEQPEALCLKSKTTKAQQAAILSLYETSLHPLYQAMADIFDTEIIDYYTATAISQYLYTIGLLQDVAEQIDKTNRQIGRIPISDVNMLIHDVIDGQEAPFIYERMGQYLHHFMIDDFQDTSSL
;
A
#
# COMPACT_ATOMS: atom_id res chain seq x y z
N HIS A 1 29.97 -40.10 4.26
CA HIS A 1 29.55 -39.16 5.30
C HIS A 1 28.12 -38.74 5.05
N PHE A 2 27.30 -38.82 6.08
CA PHE A 2 25.91 -38.33 6.05
C PHE A 2 25.92 -36.99 6.75
N SER A 3 25.49 -35.93 6.04
CA SER A 3 25.42 -34.57 6.61
C SER A 3 23.94 -34.17 6.68
N VAL A 4 23.52 -33.69 7.84
CA VAL A 4 22.19 -33.14 8.05
C VAL A 4 22.36 -31.68 8.44
N SER A 5 21.69 -30.79 7.73
CA SER A 5 21.65 -29.38 8.02
C SER A 5 20.29 -28.82 7.65
N THR A 6 19.92 -27.68 8.23
CA THR A 6 18.80 -26.89 7.70
C THR A 6 19.18 -26.32 6.33
N ILE A 7 18.20 -25.96 5.51
CA ILE A 7 18.43 -25.28 4.21
C ILE A 7 19.25 -24.01 4.44
N ASP A 8 18.88 -23.20 5.42
CA ASP A 8 19.60 -21.97 5.78
C ASP A 8 21.05 -22.25 6.24
N GLY A 9 21.26 -23.33 7.03
CA GLY A 9 22.59 -23.74 7.46
C GLY A 9 23.49 -24.15 6.30
N PHE A 10 22.94 -24.82 5.29
CA PHE A 10 23.64 -25.13 4.06
C PHE A 10 24.01 -23.86 3.28
N PHE A 11 23.07 -22.95 3.10
CA PHE A 11 23.32 -21.69 2.41
C PHE A 11 24.33 -20.81 3.14
N GLN A 12 24.29 -20.77 4.48
CA GLN A 12 25.33 -20.09 5.27
C GLN A 12 26.73 -20.65 5.01
N GLN A 13 26.85 -21.98 4.85
CA GLN A 13 28.14 -22.58 4.52
C GLN A 13 28.61 -22.17 3.12
N VAL A 14 27.71 -22.11 2.14
CA VAL A 14 27.99 -21.60 0.79
C VAL A 14 28.51 -20.17 0.87
N ILE A 15 27.78 -19.25 1.50
CA ILE A 15 28.18 -17.84 1.61
C ILE A 15 29.52 -17.69 2.33
N ARG A 16 29.79 -18.45 3.39
CA ARG A 16 31.08 -18.42 4.07
C ARG A 16 32.24 -18.80 3.14
N THR A 17 32.01 -19.77 2.27
CA THR A 17 33.02 -20.20 1.29
C THR A 17 33.31 -19.10 0.27
N PHE A 18 32.32 -18.30 -0.09
CA PHE A 18 32.42 -17.23 -1.08
C PHE A 18 32.47 -15.82 -0.49
N ALA A 19 32.61 -15.69 0.84
CA ALA A 19 32.55 -14.40 1.54
C ALA A 19 33.50 -13.34 0.96
N LEU A 20 34.72 -13.73 0.59
CA LEU A 20 35.70 -12.80 -0.01
C LEU A 20 35.28 -12.35 -1.42
N ASP A 21 34.73 -13.25 -2.22
CA ASP A 21 34.29 -12.94 -3.59
C ASP A 21 33.07 -12.04 -3.58
N LEU A 22 32.21 -12.18 -2.55
CA LEU A 22 31.06 -11.34 -2.29
C LEU A 22 31.41 -9.99 -1.60
N GLY A 23 32.70 -9.74 -1.33
CA GLY A 23 33.13 -8.55 -0.63
C GLY A 23 32.66 -8.44 0.82
N LEU A 24 32.31 -9.59 1.43
CA LEU A 24 31.85 -9.65 2.80
C LEU A 24 33.03 -9.61 3.79
N PRO A 25 32.87 -9.02 4.98
CA PRO A 25 33.88 -9.08 6.02
C PRO A 25 34.16 -10.54 6.42
N THR A 26 35.37 -10.82 6.87
CA THR A 26 35.79 -12.17 7.31
C THR A 26 35.00 -12.72 8.50
N THR A 27 34.39 -11.82 9.27
CA THR A 27 33.50 -12.17 10.36
C THR A 27 32.18 -11.43 10.12
N TYR A 28 31.12 -12.20 9.91
CA TYR A 28 29.75 -11.66 9.80
C TYR A 28 28.76 -12.57 10.51
N ASP A 29 27.69 -11.96 11.00
CA ASP A 29 26.53 -12.65 11.55
C ASP A 29 25.34 -12.56 10.61
N ILE A 30 24.55 -13.64 10.54
CA ILE A 30 23.27 -13.60 9.82
C ILE A 30 22.19 -13.16 10.78
N ALA A 31 21.53 -12.06 10.45
CA ALA A 31 20.39 -11.56 11.19
C ALA A 31 19.14 -12.33 10.79
N LEU A 32 18.60 -13.13 11.72
CA LEU A 32 17.34 -13.86 11.54
C LEU A 32 16.13 -12.92 11.65
N ASP A 33 16.26 -11.87 12.45
CA ASP A 33 15.22 -10.85 12.64
C ASP A 33 15.59 -9.55 11.93
N GLY A 34 15.02 -9.39 10.73
CA GLY A 34 15.17 -8.15 9.94
C GLY A 34 14.41 -6.96 10.53
N ASP A 35 13.38 -7.19 11.34
CA ASP A 35 12.53 -6.14 11.89
C ASP A 35 13.29 -5.28 12.91
N GLU A 36 14.20 -5.89 13.69
CA GLU A 36 15.06 -5.16 14.63
C GLU A 36 16.01 -4.20 13.89
N VAL A 37 16.58 -4.65 12.78
CA VAL A 37 17.48 -3.83 11.96
C VAL A 37 16.72 -2.66 11.31
N VAL A 38 15.52 -2.92 10.80
CA VAL A 38 14.63 -1.87 10.27
C VAL A 38 14.31 -0.83 11.35
N GLN A 39 13.93 -1.29 12.54
CA GLN A 39 13.62 -0.39 13.65
C GLN A 39 14.83 0.49 14.00
N GLN A 40 16.01 -0.10 14.10
CA GLN A 40 17.24 0.63 14.38
C GLN A 40 17.59 1.65 13.28
N ALA A 41 17.39 1.29 12.01
CA ALA A 41 17.62 2.20 10.88
C ALA A 41 16.68 3.41 10.93
N VAL A 42 15.40 3.20 11.22
CA VAL A 42 14.40 4.26 11.39
C VAL A 42 14.78 5.14 12.58
N ASP A 43 15.14 4.57 13.73
CA ASP A 43 15.59 5.32 14.90
C ASP A 43 16.80 6.20 14.59
N ASP A 44 17.75 5.70 13.83
CA ASP A 44 18.95 6.43 13.40
C ASP A 44 18.61 7.62 12.47
N ILE A 45 17.65 7.45 11.56
CA ILE A 45 17.14 8.53 10.72
C ILE A 45 16.54 9.62 11.59
N PHE A 46 15.61 9.28 12.49
CA PHE A 46 14.98 10.26 13.38
C PHE A 46 15.98 10.93 14.32
N ARG A 47 17.00 10.22 14.80
CA ARG A 47 18.07 10.78 15.63
C ARG A 47 18.89 11.81 14.84
N ARG A 48 19.28 11.50 13.59
CA ARG A 48 20.02 12.44 12.73
C ARG A 48 19.23 13.71 12.42
N ILE A 49 17.93 13.57 12.17
CA ILE A 49 17.02 14.70 11.97
C ILE A 49 16.96 15.57 13.23
N ARG A 50 16.82 14.97 14.40
CA ARG A 50 16.76 15.69 15.67
C ARG A 50 18.05 16.46 15.98
N LEU A 51 19.19 15.92 15.58
CA LEU A 51 20.51 16.55 15.78
C LEU A 51 20.84 17.58 14.70
N GLN A 52 19.94 17.89 13.76
CA GLN A 52 20.13 18.85 12.67
C GLN A 52 21.44 18.66 11.89
N GLN A 53 21.86 17.42 11.68
CA GLN A 53 23.07 17.14 10.90
C GLN A 53 22.88 17.56 9.44
N GLU A 54 23.92 18.16 8.85
CA GLU A 54 23.93 18.61 7.46
C GLU A 54 23.56 17.48 6.48
N GLY A 55 22.72 17.79 5.50
CA GLY A 55 22.25 16.85 4.49
C GLY A 55 20.82 16.33 4.68
N ASN A 56 20.16 16.62 5.82
CA ASN A 56 18.82 16.11 6.15
C ASN A 56 17.64 17.04 5.75
N THR A 57 17.90 18.12 5.03
CA THR A 57 16.87 19.14 4.70
C THR A 57 15.72 18.55 3.90
N ASP A 58 16.02 17.63 3.00
CA ASP A 58 15.01 17.00 2.14
C ASP A 58 14.13 16.02 2.92
N ILE A 59 14.72 15.17 3.76
CA ILE A 59 14.00 14.24 4.64
C ILE A 59 13.15 15.02 5.64
N MET A 60 13.67 16.12 6.17
CA MET A 60 12.97 16.97 7.12
C MET A 60 11.74 17.65 6.51
N THR A 61 11.87 18.17 5.30
CA THR A 61 10.74 18.72 4.53
C THR A 61 9.70 17.65 4.27
N TRP A 62 10.15 16.47 3.81
CA TRP A 62 9.29 15.32 3.55
C TRP A 62 8.51 14.83 4.77
N LEU A 63 9.17 14.71 5.91
CA LEU A 63 8.51 14.34 7.18
C LEU A 63 7.55 15.39 7.69
N THR A 64 7.86 16.67 7.44
CA THR A 64 6.95 17.79 7.78
C THR A 64 5.68 17.72 6.93
N ASP A 65 5.82 17.53 5.62
CA ASP A 65 4.71 17.39 4.70
C ASP A 65 3.85 16.16 5.04
N PHE A 66 4.50 15.04 5.40
CA PHE A 66 3.81 13.83 5.86
C PHE A 66 3.06 14.04 7.17
N ALA A 67 3.67 14.72 8.14
CA ALA A 67 3.01 15.03 9.40
C ALA A 67 1.79 15.94 9.18
N GLN A 68 1.90 16.92 8.31
CA GLN A 68 0.81 17.83 7.97
C GLN A 68 -0.33 17.08 7.28
N HIS A 69 -0.03 16.22 6.31
CA HIS A 69 -1.02 15.38 5.64
C HIS A 69 -1.78 14.47 6.63
N ASN A 70 -1.08 13.85 7.57
CA ASN A 70 -1.70 13.03 8.63
C ASN A 70 -2.58 13.84 9.58
N MET A 71 -2.21 15.09 9.88
CA MET A 71 -3.04 16.00 10.69
C MET A 71 -4.32 16.40 9.96
N ASP A 72 -4.23 16.70 8.66
CA ASP A 72 -5.38 17.07 7.84
C ASP A 72 -6.38 15.91 7.67
N GLU A 73 -5.90 14.66 7.69
CA GLU A 73 -6.74 13.45 7.62
C GLU A 73 -7.24 12.95 8.99
N ASN A 74 -7.01 13.69 10.09
CA ASN A 74 -7.30 13.23 11.46
C ASN A 74 -6.71 11.86 11.81
N ALA A 75 -5.62 11.48 11.18
CA ALA A 75 -4.92 10.23 11.46
C ALA A 75 -4.06 10.42 12.72
N ASN A 76 -4.52 9.93 13.86
CA ASN A 76 -3.79 9.90 15.14
C ASN A 76 -2.63 8.88 15.09
N GLY A 77 -1.75 8.98 14.11
CA GLY A 77 -0.64 8.06 13.91
C GLY A 77 0.66 8.60 14.49
N ASN A 78 1.35 7.80 15.30
CA ASN A 78 2.75 8.04 15.60
C ASN A 78 3.56 7.85 14.30
N LEU A 79 4.06 8.96 13.73
CA LEU A 79 4.81 9.01 12.48
C LEU A 79 5.95 7.98 12.44
N HIS A 80 6.72 7.91 13.53
CA HIS A 80 7.80 6.96 13.68
C HIS A 80 7.33 5.50 13.55
N ARG A 81 6.21 5.18 14.21
CA ARG A 81 5.64 3.83 14.16
C ARG A 81 5.11 3.51 12.76
N SER A 82 4.43 4.44 12.11
CA SER A 82 3.92 4.24 10.75
C SER A 82 5.05 3.97 9.76
N ILE A 83 6.14 4.73 9.84
CA ILE A 83 7.32 4.53 8.99
C ILE A 83 7.99 3.19 9.32
N SER A 84 8.16 2.86 10.60
CA SER A 84 8.78 1.61 11.03
C SER A 84 7.97 0.40 10.55
N ASP A 85 6.66 0.38 10.81
CA ASP A 85 5.80 -0.74 10.42
C ASP A 85 5.73 -0.93 8.90
N PHE A 86 5.72 0.16 8.13
CA PHE A 86 5.76 0.08 6.68
C PHE A 86 7.14 -0.37 6.17
N SER A 87 8.22 0.13 6.76
CA SER A 87 9.58 -0.21 6.36
C SER A 87 9.94 -1.68 6.59
N LYS A 88 9.22 -2.40 7.45
CA LYS A 88 9.33 -3.86 7.59
C LYS A 88 9.02 -4.60 6.27
N GLN A 89 8.25 -3.97 5.37
CA GLN A 89 8.02 -4.54 4.05
C GLN A 89 9.32 -4.68 3.24
N LEU A 90 10.37 -3.90 3.56
CA LEU A 90 11.71 -4.04 2.96
C LEU A 90 12.35 -5.42 3.19
N ASN A 91 11.90 -6.14 4.22
CA ASN A 91 12.37 -7.51 4.47
C ASN A 91 11.77 -8.53 3.49
N LYS A 92 10.71 -8.16 2.76
CA LYS A 92 10.07 -9.03 1.78
C LYS A 92 10.86 -9.03 0.46
N GLU A 93 11.16 -10.21 -0.03
CA GLU A 93 11.91 -10.43 -1.27
C GLU A 93 11.26 -9.73 -2.48
N GLU A 94 9.92 -9.79 -2.58
CA GLU A 94 9.17 -9.12 -3.65
C GLU A 94 9.37 -7.60 -3.66
N VAL A 95 9.42 -6.99 -2.48
CA VAL A 95 9.64 -5.53 -2.35
C VAL A 95 11.09 -5.20 -2.74
N LYS A 96 12.06 -5.99 -2.30
CA LYS A 96 13.47 -5.80 -2.64
C LYS A 96 13.73 -5.84 -4.15
N ARG A 97 13.08 -6.73 -4.89
CA ARG A 97 13.20 -6.81 -6.35
C ARG A 97 12.75 -5.53 -7.06
N HIS A 98 11.75 -4.83 -6.52
CA HIS A 98 11.15 -3.65 -7.15
C HIS A 98 11.62 -2.33 -6.55
N ILE A 99 12.34 -2.36 -5.42
CA ILE A 99 12.74 -1.11 -4.74
C ILE A 99 13.62 -0.21 -5.61
N GLY A 100 14.49 -0.79 -6.43
CA GLY A 100 15.33 -0.02 -7.36
C GLY A 100 14.52 0.76 -8.40
N GLN A 101 13.40 0.20 -8.87
CA GLN A 101 12.49 0.88 -9.79
C GLN A 101 11.73 2.01 -9.08
N LEU A 102 11.28 1.77 -7.85
CA LEU A 102 10.66 2.80 -7.02
C LEU A 102 11.65 3.91 -6.70
N GLN A 103 12.88 3.57 -6.35
CA GLN A 103 13.95 4.53 -6.09
C GLN A 103 14.17 5.47 -7.27
N SER A 104 14.33 4.93 -8.49
CA SER A 104 14.54 5.74 -9.69
C SER A 104 13.36 6.68 -9.98
N PHE A 105 12.14 6.26 -9.67
CA PHE A 105 10.93 7.06 -9.86
C PHE A 105 10.85 8.21 -8.85
N PHE A 106 11.17 7.96 -7.57
CA PHE A 106 11.06 8.96 -6.50
C PHE A 106 12.30 9.87 -6.34
N GLN A 107 13.42 9.55 -6.98
CA GLN A 107 14.57 10.45 -7.05
C GLN A 107 14.24 11.80 -7.70
N ASP A 108 13.30 11.79 -8.65
CA ASP A 108 12.79 13.01 -9.25
C ASP A 108 11.61 13.57 -8.42
N LYS A 109 11.87 14.69 -7.72
CA LYS A 109 10.86 15.38 -6.90
C LYS A 109 9.65 15.87 -7.70
N ASP A 110 9.82 16.14 -8.99
CA ASP A 110 8.73 16.57 -9.86
C ASP A 110 7.80 15.39 -10.19
N ASN A 111 8.33 14.18 -10.34
CA ASN A 111 7.54 12.96 -10.50
C ASN A 111 6.68 12.70 -9.25
N PHE A 112 7.24 12.86 -8.06
CA PHE A 112 6.50 12.69 -6.81
C PHE A 112 5.32 13.67 -6.72
N LYS A 113 5.58 14.96 -6.92
CA LYS A 113 4.55 16.00 -6.87
C LYS A 113 3.47 15.79 -7.93
N HIS A 114 3.89 15.42 -9.14
CA HIS A 114 2.96 15.11 -10.22
C HIS A 114 2.03 13.95 -9.85
N TYR A 115 2.61 12.86 -9.32
CA TYR A 115 1.85 11.67 -8.91
C TYR A 115 0.92 11.98 -7.73
N GLN A 116 1.38 12.72 -6.73
CA GLN A 116 0.54 13.20 -5.62
C GLN A 116 -0.64 14.04 -6.12
N ALA A 117 -0.39 14.97 -7.06
CA ALA A 117 -1.45 15.79 -7.64
C ALA A 117 -2.46 14.94 -8.43
N LEU A 118 -2.02 13.91 -9.14
CA LEU A 118 -2.88 12.98 -9.87
C LEU A 118 -3.79 12.21 -8.92
N LEU A 119 -3.25 11.61 -7.86
CA LEU A 119 -4.03 10.90 -6.84
C LEU A 119 -5.03 11.83 -6.15
N SER A 120 -4.59 13.01 -5.73
CA SER A 120 -5.46 14.03 -5.12
C SER A 120 -6.58 14.48 -6.06
N ASN A 121 -6.30 14.61 -7.36
CA ASN A 121 -7.31 14.94 -8.35
C ASN A 121 -8.37 13.85 -8.50
N ILE A 122 -7.99 12.57 -8.53
CA ILE A 122 -8.93 11.44 -8.58
C ILE A 122 -9.86 11.49 -7.36
N ILE A 123 -9.29 11.57 -6.15
CA ILE A 123 -10.04 11.62 -4.89
C ILE A 123 -11.01 12.80 -4.85
N THR A 124 -10.50 13.99 -5.17
CA THR A 124 -11.30 15.24 -5.12
C THR A 124 -12.39 15.25 -6.17
N THR A 125 -12.11 14.77 -7.38
CA THR A 125 -13.08 14.75 -8.48
C THR A 125 -14.22 13.80 -8.18
N THR A 126 -13.95 12.60 -7.67
CA THR A 126 -15.00 11.64 -7.28
C THR A 126 -15.88 12.20 -6.15
N LYS A 127 -15.26 12.80 -5.10
CA LYS A 127 -16.01 13.48 -4.03
C LYS A 127 -16.90 14.61 -4.56
N LYS A 128 -16.37 15.45 -5.46
CA LYS A 128 -17.13 16.55 -6.08
C LYS A 128 -18.29 16.07 -6.94
N LYS A 129 -18.12 14.97 -7.71
CA LYS A 129 -19.20 14.38 -8.51
C LYS A 129 -20.35 13.93 -7.61
N ILE A 130 -20.07 13.18 -6.54
CA ILE A 130 -21.08 12.73 -5.58
C ILE A 130 -21.79 13.93 -4.94
N ALA A 131 -21.04 14.94 -4.46
CA ALA A 131 -21.62 16.13 -3.87
C ALA A 131 -22.53 16.90 -4.85
N ALA A 132 -22.13 17.03 -6.11
CA ALA A 132 -22.94 17.67 -7.14
C ALA A 132 -24.25 16.93 -7.43
N ILE A 133 -24.24 15.61 -7.40
CA ILE A 133 -25.46 14.80 -7.52
C ILE A 133 -26.36 15.04 -6.32
N GLN A 134 -25.82 15.05 -5.11
CA GLN A 134 -26.58 15.35 -3.88
C GLN A 134 -27.23 16.74 -3.95
N GLN A 135 -26.49 17.77 -4.33
CA GLN A 135 -27.00 19.14 -4.44
C GLN A 135 -28.18 19.26 -5.43
N LYS A 136 -28.17 18.47 -6.50
CA LYS A 136 -29.26 18.43 -7.48
C LYS A 136 -30.46 17.63 -6.97
N ALA A 137 -30.23 16.53 -6.26
CA ALA A 137 -31.28 15.63 -5.79
C ALA A 137 -32.06 16.19 -4.59
N LEU A 138 -31.39 16.85 -3.64
CA LEU A 138 -32.00 17.30 -2.39
C LEU A 138 -33.22 18.22 -2.58
N PRO A 139 -33.18 19.30 -3.40
CA PRO A 139 -34.34 20.16 -3.62
C PRO A 139 -35.54 19.42 -4.22
N LEU A 140 -35.28 18.44 -5.10
CA LEU A 140 -36.32 17.63 -5.73
C LEU A 140 -36.98 16.70 -4.72
N ILE A 141 -36.18 16.07 -3.85
CA ILE A 141 -36.64 15.16 -2.80
C ILE A 141 -37.46 15.93 -1.75
N ASP A 142 -36.99 17.12 -1.34
CA ASP A 142 -37.61 17.91 -0.29
C ASP A 142 -38.94 18.58 -0.74
N SER A 143 -39.17 18.65 -2.05
CA SER A 143 -40.41 19.22 -2.60
C SER A 143 -41.58 18.26 -2.60
N TYR A 144 -41.39 16.95 -2.27
CA TYR A 144 -42.41 15.93 -2.29
C TYR A 144 -42.57 15.22 -0.94
N GLU A 145 -43.79 15.18 -0.43
CA GLU A 145 -44.15 14.34 0.73
C GLU A 145 -44.40 12.89 0.30
N GLY A 146 -44.07 11.94 1.18
CA GLY A 146 -44.36 10.51 0.95
C GLY A 146 -43.22 9.75 0.27
N ILE A 147 -42.07 10.37 0.05
CA ILE A 147 -40.86 9.68 -0.37
C ILE A 147 -40.28 8.91 0.83
N LYS A 148 -39.89 7.66 0.59
CA LYS A 148 -39.29 6.79 1.59
C LYS A 148 -37.89 7.28 1.94
N GLN A 149 -37.66 7.64 3.22
CA GLN A 149 -36.39 8.24 3.66
C GLN A 149 -35.17 7.31 3.43
N ASP A 150 -35.32 6.00 3.65
CA ASP A 150 -34.23 5.04 3.39
C ASP A 150 -33.83 4.97 1.91
N ALA A 151 -34.78 5.24 1.01
CA ALA A 151 -34.53 5.21 -0.42
C ALA A 151 -33.66 6.39 -0.88
N VAL A 152 -33.83 7.55 -0.22
CA VAL A 152 -33.13 8.80 -0.54
C VAL A 152 -32.00 9.13 0.45
N ALA A 153 -31.75 8.25 1.43
CA ALA A 153 -30.78 8.49 2.49
C ALA A 153 -29.38 8.82 1.96
N ILE A 154 -28.98 8.22 0.82
CA ILE A 154 -27.68 8.44 0.21
C ILE A 154 -27.45 9.89 -0.22
N PHE A 155 -28.52 10.60 -0.61
CA PHE A 155 -28.44 12.01 -0.98
C PHE A 155 -28.31 12.96 0.22
N ARG A 156 -28.54 12.46 1.45
CA ARG A 156 -28.47 13.24 2.71
C ARG A 156 -27.23 12.94 3.55
N LYS A 157 -26.53 11.85 3.24
CA LYS A 157 -25.36 11.40 3.99
C LYS A 157 -24.12 12.19 3.60
N PRO A 158 -23.14 12.37 4.51
CA PRO A 158 -21.83 12.89 4.16
C PRO A 158 -21.19 12.06 3.03
N VAL A 159 -20.55 12.73 2.09
CA VAL A 159 -19.89 12.06 0.94
C VAL A 159 -18.94 10.95 1.39
N GLN A 160 -18.16 11.20 2.46
CA GLN A 160 -17.24 10.21 3.00
C GLN A 160 -17.96 8.96 3.50
N GLU A 161 -19.09 9.11 4.20
CA GLU A 161 -19.87 7.97 4.65
C GLU A 161 -20.42 7.10 3.50
N ILE A 162 -20.77 7.75 2.38
CA ILE A 162 -21.22 7.06 1.17
C ILE A 162 -20.06 6.26 0.56
N LEU A 163 -18.89 6.88 0.47
CA LEU A 163 -17.70 6.22 -0.07
C LEU A 163 -17.26 5.05 0.81
N ASP A 164 -17.35 5.18 2.13
CA ASP A 164 -16.94 4.13 3.07
C ASP A 164 -17.91 2.93 3.09
N LYS A 165 -19.23 3.19 2.96
CA LYS A 165 -20.26 2.15 3.11
C LYS A 165 -20.82 1.64 1.79
N GLY A 166 -20.61 2.36 0.70
CA GLY A 166 -21.16 2.05 -0.62
C GLY A 166 -22.66 2.32 -0.74
N LEU A 167 -23.24 1.88 -1.87
CA LEU A 167 -24.65 1.99 -2.16
C LEU A 167 -25.46 1.01 -1.31
N ASN A 168 -26.50 1.47 -0.65
CA ASN A 168 -27.36 0.61 0.16
C ASN A 168 -28.36 -0.20 -0.71
N LYS A 169 -28.86 -1.31 -0.15
CA LYS A 169 -29.80 -2.21 -0.84
C LYS A 169 -31.10 -1.49 -1.27
N THR A 170 -31.56 -0.50 -0.52
CA THR A 170 -32.77 0.24 -0.84
C THR A 170 -32.57 1.17 -2.04
N PHE A 171 -31.39 1.78 -2.16
CA PHE A 171 -31.02 2.57 -3.32
C PHE A 171 -31.00 1.71 -4.60
N LEU A 172 -30.33 0.57 -4.56
CA LEU A 172 -30.27 -0.36 -5.70
C LEU A 172 -31.66 -0.87 -6.07
N LYS A 173 -32.49 -1.13 -5.08
CA LYS A 173 -33.88 -1.55 -5.33
C LYS A 173 -34.70 -0.47 -6.04
N VAL A 174 -34.46 0.82 -5.78
CA VAL A 174 -35.17 1.92 -6.49
C VAL A 174 -34.78 1.98 -7.98
N LEU A 175 -33.54 1.68 -8.31
CA LEU A 175 -33.10 1.59 -9.72
C LEU A 175 -33.83 0.49 -10.48
N GLU A 176 -34.06 -0.66 -9.85
CA GLU A 176 -34.76 -1.79 -10.45
C GLU A 176 -36.31 -1.64 -10.39
N GLN A 177 -36.81 -1.08 -9.32
CA GLN A 177 -38.23 -0.97 -9.00
C GLN A 177 -38.54 0.43 -8.44
N PRO A 178 -38.85 1.41 -9.30
CA PRO A 178 -39.12 2.81 -8.91
C PRO A 178 -40.19 2.97 -7.82
N GLU A 179 -41.16 2.03 -7.73
CA GLU A 179 -42.18 2.03 -6.70
C GLU A 179 -41.63 1.89 -5.27
N ALA A 180 -40.40 1.39 -5.13
CA ALA A 180 -39.71 1.32 -3.84
C ALA A 180 -39.39 2.69 -3.24
N LEU A 181 -39.44 3.77 -4.05
CA LEU A 181 -39.33 5.13 -3.60
C LEU A 181 -40.54 5.62 -2.78
N CYS A 182 -41.70 5.04 -3.00
CA CYS A 182 -42.97 5.47 -2.38
C CYS A 182 -43.22 4.80 -1.04
N LEU A 183 -43.71 5.59 -0.05
CA LEU A 183 -44.21 5.12 1.22
C LEU A 183 -45.66 4.65 1.06
N LYS A 184 -45.87 3.36 0.69
CA LYS A 184 -47.19 2.79 0.38
C LYS A 184 -48.23 3.00 1.48
N SER A 185 -47.83 3.05 2.75
CA SER A 185 -48.71 3.21 3.90
C SER A 185 -49.20 4.65 4.17
N LYS A 186 -48.58 5.66 3.55
CA LYS A 186 -48.82 7.07 3.83
C LYS A 186 -49.10 7.92 2.58
N THR A 187 -49.20 7.28 1.40
CA THR A 187 -49.38 7.99 0.12
C THR A 187 -50.64 7.55 -0.59
N THR A 188 -51.38 8.51 -1.13
CA THR A 188 -52.53 8.24 -2.03
C THR A 188 -52.01 7.78 -3.41
N LYS A 189 -52.87 7.16 -4.21
CA LYS A 189 -52.54 6.74 -5.58
C LYS A 189 -52.07 7.93 -6.45
N ALA A 190 -52.65 9.11 -6.26
CA ALA A 190 -52.27 10.33 -6.96
C ALA A 190 -50.85 10.82 -6.56
N GLN A 191 -50.51 10.77 -5.26
CA GLN A 191 -49.19 11.10 -4.77
C GLN A 191 -48.13 10.11 -5.24
N GLN A 192 -48.45 8.82 -5.26
CA GLN A 192 -47.57 7.79 -5.81
C GLN A 192 -47.24 8.03 -7.30
N ALA A 193 -48.28 8.34 -8.09
CA ALA A 193 -48.08 8.70 -9.51
C ALA A 193 -47.21 9.94 -9.70
N ALA A 194 -47.41 10.96 -8.83
CA ALA A 194 -46.57 12.18 -8.87
C ALA A 194 -45.10 11.90 -8.51
N ILE A 195 -44.84 11.05 -7.49
CA ILE A 195 -43.48 10.65 -7.08
C ILE A 195 -42.83 9.82 -8.19
N LEU A 196 -43.53 8.93 -8.84
CA LEU A 196 -43.00 8.14 -9.96
C LEU A 196 -42.68 9.02 -11.18
N SER A 197 -43.56 10.00 -11.48
CA SER A 197 -43.30 10.96 -12.54
C SER A 197 -42.05 11.82 -12.22
N LEU A 198 -41.88 12.27 -10.98
CA LEU A 198 -40.68 12.96 -10.52
C LEU A 198 -39.43 12.08 -10.70
N TYR A 199 -39.54 10.78 -10.34
CA TYR A 199 -38.43 9.85 -10.52
C TYR A 199 -38.03 9.74 -11.98
N GLU A 200 -38.97 9.43 -12.85
CA GLU A 200 -38.71 9.26 -14.30
C GLU A 200 -38.14 10.52 -14.95
N THR A 201 -38.65 11.69 -14.60
CA THR A 201 -38.25 12.95 -15.26
C THR A 201 -36.98 13.54 -14.69
N SER A 202 -36.68 13.37 -13.39
CA SER A 202 -35.63 14.14 -12.72
C SER A 202 -34.72 13.35 -11.81
N LEU A 203 -35.23 12.35 -11.06
CA LEU A 203 -34.41 11.62 -10.08
C LEU A 203 -33.67 10.44 -10.71
N HIS A 204 -34.25 9.74 -11.69
CA HIS A 204 -33.63 8.58 -12.34
C HIS A 204 -32.23 8.88 -12.89
N PRO A 205 -31.99 9.97 -13.62
CA PRO A 205 -30.65 10.33 -14.08
C PRO A 205 -29.64 10.51 -12.94
N LEU A 206 -30.09 11.00 -11.77
CA LEU A 206 -29.25 11.22 -10.60
C LEU A 206 -28.93 9.90 -9.87
N TYR A 207 -29.92 9.01 -9.81
CA TYR A 207 -29.70 7.64 -9.30
C TYR A 207 -28.73 6.89 -10.19
N GLN A 208 -28.92 6.98 -11.52
CA GLN A 208 -28.01 6.32 -12.46
C GLN A 208 -26.61 6.89 -12.39
N ALA A 209 -26.45 8.21 -12.39
CA ALA A 209 -25.14 8.85 -12.26
C ALA A 209 -24.41 8.47 -10.97
N MET A 210 -25.14 8.29 -9.86
CA MET A 210 -24.55 7.81 -8.61
C MET A 210 -24.10 6.35 -8.74
N ALA A 211 -24.91 5.49 -9.35
CA ALA A 211 -24.55 4.09 -9.58
C ALA A 211 -23.33 3.97 -10.52
N ASP A 212 -23.31 4.75 -11.60
CA ASP A 212 -22.18 4.75 -12.56
C ASP A 212 -20.84 5.10 -11.92
N ILE A 213 -20.81 6.01 -10.94
CA ILE A 213 -19.58 6.30 -10.17
C ILE A 213 -19.10 5.07 -9.41
N PHE A 214 -20.02 4.33 -8.80
CA PHE A 214 -19.68 3.10 -8.05
C PHE A 214 -19.34 1.92 -8.95
N ASP A 215 -19.82 1.90 -10.17
CA ASP A 215 -19.51 0.83 -11.13
C ASP A 215 -18.17 1.09 -11.87
N THR A 216 -17.81 2.35 -12.12
CA THR A 216 -16.70 2.69 -13.00
C THR A 216 -15.53 3.41 -12.31
N GLU A 217 -15.79 4.26 -11.30
CA GLU A 217 -14.76 5.14 -10.73
C GLU A 217 -14.34 4.76 -9.29
N ILE A 218 -15.14 3.95 -8.59
CA ILE A 218 -14.92 3.68 -7.17
C ILE A 218 -13.60 2.93 -6.91
N ILE A 219 -13.20 2.05 -7.82
CA ILE A 219 -11.94 1.30 -7.72
C ILE A 219 -10.76 2.26 -7.78
N ASP A 220 -10.80 3.22 -8.72
CA ASP A 220 -9.75 4.24 -8.85
C ASP A 220 -9.70 5.13 -7.60
N TYR A 221 -10.85 5.50 -7.04
CA TYR A 221 -10.92 6.25 -5.79
C TYR A 221 -10.29 5.50 -4.61
N TYR A 222 -10.63 4.23 -4.41
CA TYR A 222 -10.05 3.44 -3.32
C TYR A 222 -8.56 3.19 -3.52
N THR A 223 -8.16 2.93 -4.75
CA THR A 223 -6.74 2.74 -5.10
C THR A 223 -5.96 4.03 -4.85
N ALA A 224 -6.47 5.18 -5.32
CA ALA A 224 -5.82 6.47 -5.09
C ALA A 224 -5.75 6.81 -3.60
N THR A 225 -6.80 6.53 -2.84
CA THR A 225 -6.82 6.76 -1.39
C THR A 225 -5.80 5.88 -0.67
N ALA A 226 -5.76 4.58 -0.99
CA ALA A 226 -4.82 3.65 -0.39
C ALA A 226 -3.37 4.02 -0.71
N ILE A 227 -3.06 4.35 -1.96
CA ILE A 227 -1.71 4.77 -2.35
C ILE A 227 -1.34 6.09 -1.65
N SER A 228 -2.25 7.07 -1.58
CA SER A 228 -1.99 8.37 -0.95
C SER A 228 -1.58 8.24 0.51
N GLN A 229 -2.16 7.29 1.25
CA GLN A 229 -1.80 7.04 2.65
C GLN A 229 -0.35 6.60 2.83
N TYR A 230 0.19 5.85 1.86
CA TYR A 230 1.55 5.31 1.93
C TYR A 230 2.56 6.07 1.09
N LEU A 231 2.11 7.04 0.30
CA LEU A 231 2.96 7.74 -0.66
C LEU A 231 4.19 8.37 -0.02
N TYR A 232 4.00 9.06 1.10
CA TYR A 232 5.10 9.66 1.87
C TYR A 232 6.03 8.61 2.47
N THR A 233 5.48 7.50 2.93
CA THR A 233 6.28 6.41 3.50
C THR A 233 7.09 5.70 2.43
N ILE A 234 6.52 5.50 1.24
CA ILE A 234 7.22 4.94 0.08
C ILE A 234 8.43 5.82 -0.30
N GLY A 235 8.28 7.14 -0.29
CA GLY A 235 9.37 8.06 -0.57
C GLY A 235 10.53 7.97 0.42
N LEU A 236 10.26 7.61 1.67
CA LEU A 236 11.29 7.40 2.71
C LEU A 236 11.92 6.01 2.68
N LEU A 237 11.34 5.05 1.97
CA LEU A 237 11.86 3.68 1.93
C LEU A 237 13.31 3.62 1.42
N GLN A 238 13.68 4.50 0.50
CA GLN A 238 15.05 4.57 0.02
C GLN A 238 16.01 4.95 1.15
N ASP A 239 15.71 6.02 1.89
CA ASP A 239 16.56 6.48 2.98
C ASP A 239 16.67 5.42 4.07
N VAL A 240 15.57 4.70 4.34
CA VAL A 240 15.56 3.57 5.29
C VAL A 240 16.40 2.41 4.75
N ALA A 241 16.27 2.04 3.48
CA ALA A 241 17.06 0.97 2.86
C ALA A 241 18.55 1.27 2.89
N GLU A 242 18.96 2.50 2.50
CA GLU A 242 20.34 2.94 2.59
C GLU A 242 20.88 2.92 4.03
N GLN A 243 20.04 3.31 4.99
CA GLN A 243 20.43 3.25 6.40
C GLN A 243 20.54 1.82 6.93
N ILE A 244 19.66 0.90 6.48
CA ILE A 244 19.76 -0.52 6.79
C ILE A 244 21.09 -1.08 6.27
N ASP A 245 21.41 -0.81 5.02
CA ASP A 245 22.67 -1.26 4.40
C ASP A 245 23.88 -0.72 5.16
N LYS A 246 23.86 0.55 5.51
CA LYS A 246 24.93 1.19 6.28
C LYS A 246 25.08 0.55 7.66
N THR A 247 23.96 0.35 8.36
CA THR A 247 23.96 -0.27 9.69
C THR A 247 24.49 -1.71 9.62
N ASN A 248 24.00 -2.50 8.67
CA ASN A 248 24.44 -3.88 8.48
C ASN A 248 25.95 -3.98 8.18
N ARG A 249 26.46 -3.10 7.30
CA ARG A 249 27.92 -3.06 7.01
C ARG A 249 28.73 -2.67 8.24
N GLN A 250 28.25 -1.74 9.06
CA GLN A 250 28.97 -1.29 10.27
C GLN A 250 29.05 -2.37 11.33
N ILE A 251 28.02 -3.17 11.51
CA ILE A 251 27.98 -4.22 12.53
C ILE A 251 28.35 -5.60 11.98
N GLY A 252 28.66 -5.71 10.68
CA GLY A 252 29.01 -6.98 10.04
C GLY A 252 27.88 -7.97 10.01
N ARG A 253 26.63 -7.52 9.81
CA ARG A 253 25.45 -8.37 9.73
C ARG A 253 24.94 -8.48 8.31
N ILE A 254 24.38 -9.64 7.98
CA ILE A 254 23.72 -9.92 6.71
C ILE A 254 22.29 -10.35 7.03
N PRO A 255 21.26 -9.65 6.53
CA PRO A 255 19.87 -10.10 6.68
C PRO A 255 19.69 -11.46 6.00
N ILE A 256 18.94 -12.35 6.63
CA ILE A 256 18.65 -13.68 6.06
C ILE A 256 17.94 -13.56 4.70
N SER A 257 17.15 -12.52 4.51
CA SER A 257 16.49 -12.19 3.24
C SER A 257 17.46 -11.85 2.10
N ASP A 258 18.69 -11.46 2.41
CA ASP A 258 19.71 -11.12 1.41
C ASP A 258 20.56 -12.34 1.05
N VAL A 259 20.50 -13.40 1.87
CA VAL A 259 21.25 -14.64 1.66
C VAL A 259 20.91 -15.24 0.29
N ASN A 260 19.64 -15.27 -0.09
CA ASN A 260 19.20 -15.80 -1.38
C ASN A 260 19.74 -14.99 -2.57
N MET A 261 19.72 -13.65 -2.47
CA MET A 261 20.29 -12.77 -3.50
C MET A 261 21.81 -12.97 -3.64
N LEU A 262 22.52 -13.06 -2.51
CA LEU A 262 23.96 -13.29 -2.51
C LEU A 262 24.31 -14.65 -3.14
N ILE A 263 23.51 -15.67 -2.91
CA ILE A 263 23.70 -17.00 -3.54
C ILE A 263 23.44 -16.91 -5.04
N HIS A 264 22.38 -16.23 -5.44
CA HIS A 264 22.07 -16.00 -6.85
C HIS A 264 23.24 -15.31 -7.55
N ASP A 265 23.82 -14.25 -6.95
CA ASP A 265 24.96 -13.52 -7.49
C ASP A 265 26.22 -14.41 -7.61
N VAL A 266 26.38 -15.40 -6.72
CA VAL A 266 27.47 -16.38 -6.81
C VAL A 266 27.24 -17.39 -7.95
N ILE A 267 25.98 -17.75 -8.19
CA ILE A 267 25.59 -18.78 -9.18
C ILE A 267 25.46 -18.15 -10.57
N ASP A 268 24.93 -16.96 -10.66
CA ASP A 268 24.65 -16.28 -11.92
C ASP A 268 25.98 -15.86 -12.59
N GLY A 269 26.22 -16.38 -13.78
CA GLY A 269 27.43 -16.10 -14.56
C GLY A 269 28.65 -16.98 -14.26
N GLN A 270 28.52 -18.00 -13.38
CA GLN A 270 29.59 -18.96 -13.12
C GLN A 270 29.18 -20.38 -13.57
N GLU A 271 30.13 -21.12 -14.13
CA GLU A 271 29.89 -22.53 -14.41
C GLU A 271 29.72 -23.30 -13.10
N ALA A 272 28.64 -24.09 -12.99
CA ALA A 272 28.33 -24.92 -11.82
C ALA A 272 29.53 -25.69 -11.21
N PRO A 273 30.51 -26.19 -11.96
CA PRO A 273 31.70 -26.84 -11.45
C PRO A 273 32.49 -26.06 -10.42
N PHE A 274 32.55 -24.70 -10.55
CA PHE A 274 33.37 -23.84 -9.69
C PHE A 274 32.85 -23.82 -8.23
N ILE A 275 31.55 -23.90 -8.04
CA ILE A 275 30.93 -23.89 -6.70
C ILE A 275 31.29 -25.20 -5.99
N TYR A 276 31.23 -26.33 -6.69
CA TYR A 276 31.56 -27.66 -6.13
C TYR A 276 33.06 -27.77 -5.83
N GLU A 277 33.91 -27.22 -6.69
CA GLU A 277 35.35 -27.25 -6.49
C GLU A 277 35.76 -26.50 -5.22
N ARG A 278 35.19 -25.33 -4.97
CA ARG A 278 35.49 -24.53 -3.79
C ARG A 278 34.87 -25.07 -2.50
N MET A 279 33.67 -25.66 -2.57
CA MET A 279 33.04 -26.28 -1.40
C MET A 279 33.76 -27.56 -0.96
N GLY A 280 34.61 -28.14 -1.83
CA GLY A 280 35.41 -29.33 -1.51
C GLY A 280 34.61 -30.59 -1.20
N GLN A 281 33.33 -30.58 -1.48
CA GLN A 281 32.41 -31.70 -1.20
C GLN A 281 31.60 -32.03 -2.44
N TYR A 282 31.67 -33.33 -2.85
CA TYR A 282 30.78 -33.88 -3.86
C TYR A 282 29.56 -34.48 -3.17
N LEU A 283 28.40 -33.85 -3.37
CA LEU A 283 27.12 -34.36 -2.84
C LEU A 283 26.43 -35.17 -3.94
N HIS A 284 26.38 -36.49 -3.77
CA HIS A 284 25.79 -37.39 -4.76
C HIS A 284 24.28 -37.54 -4.61
N HIS A 285 23.75 -37.34 -3.41
CA HIS A 285 22.34 -37.54 -3.11
C HIS A 285 21.86 -36.44 -2.15
N PHE A 286 20.72 -35.83 -2.51
CA PHE A 286 20.04 -34.82 -1.68
C PHE A 286 18.69 -35.40 -1.24
N MET A 287 18.37 -35.21 0.02
CA MET A 287 17.03 -35.41 0.55
C MET A 287 16.62 -34.10 1.18
N ILE A 288 15.58 -33.47 0.63
CA ILE A 288 15.06 -32.19 1.10
C ILE A 288 13.70 -32.47 1.69
N ASP A 289 13.53 -32.14 2.98
CA ASP A 289 12.27 -32.12 3.66
C ASP A 289 11.65 -30.72 3.53
N ASP A 290 10.33 -30.62 3.60
CA ASP A 290 9.58 -29.37 3.45
C ASP A 290 9.94 -28.57 2.18
N PHE A 291 10.03 -29.27 1.05
CA PHE A 291 10.40 -28.66 -0.24
C PHE A 291 9.50 -27.48 -0.64
N GLN A 292 8.27 -27.45 -0.17
CA GLN A 292 7.32 -26.34 -0.39
C GLN A 292 7.78 -25.02 0.25
N ASP A 293 8.65 -25.07 1.26
CA ASP A 293 9.17 -23.88 1.96
C ASP A 293 10.43 -23.32 1.29
N THR A 294 10.90 -23.98 0.21
CA THR A 294 12.01 -23.46 -0.57
C THR A 294 11.58 -22.27 -1.40
N SER A 295 12.43 -21.23 -1.42
CA SER A 295 12.23 -20.05 -2.27
C SER A 295 12.32 -20.45 -3.75
N SER A 296 11.50 -19.83 -4.59
CA SER A 296 11.60 -19.93 -6.06
C SER A 296 12.66 -18.93 -6.53
N LEU A 297 13.91 -19.29 -6.43
CA LEU A 297 15.02 -18.57 -7.04
C LEU A 297 15.12 -18.88 -8.52
#